data_979ecbe3ea04d04169e45314f77edcd0
#
_entry.id   979ecbe3ea04d04169e45314f77edcd0
#
_cell.length_a   1.000
_cell.length_b   1.000
_cell.length_c   1.000
_cell.angle_alpha   90.00
_cell.angle_beta   90.00
_cell.angle_gamma   90.00
#
_symmetry.space_group_name_H-M   'P 1'
#
loop_
_entity.id
_entity.type
_entity.pdbx_description
1 polymer ?
#
loop_
_entity_poly.entity_id
_entity_poly.type
_entity_poly.pdbx_seq_one_letter_code
_entity_poly.pdbx_strand_id
1 'polypeptide(L)'
;SALPLYSSEYTPAASAVLADVLVPALAGQGDLDPHRVAAVLSPFKGHRQAKAALETAILDADLRTRDVPLSYHLGAVKDRVACGVSVGITPTIPALLDAVEGYLADGYVRIKLKIEHGWDLEPVRAVRERFGDILLQVDANAAYGRADIEHLAKLDAFDLSLLEQPLAADDLVGHAALARRIGTPICLDESILSAEHAAQAIELGACRIVNIKPGRVGGYLESRRIHDLCRAHGVPVWCGGMLETGIGRAANLALAALPGFTLPGDTSASERYYATDLTPPFRLEDGHMTVPTGPGIGVAPDPDLLE
;
A
#
# COMPACT_ATOMS: atom_id res chain seq x y z
N SER A 1 -7.24 -12.26 -0.22
CA SER A 1 -8.68 -12.14 0.01
C SER A 1 -9.39 -13.41 -0.47
N ALA A 2 -10.39 -13.87 0.29
CA ALA A 2 -11.22 -15.02 -0.11
C ALA A 2 -12.23 -14.66 -1.21
N LEU A 3 -12.60 -13.39 -1.33
CA LEU A 3 -13.59 -12.87 -2.28
C LEU A 3 -13.07 -11.63 -3.02
N PRO A 4 -13.49 -11.39 -4.28
CA PRO A 4 -13.05 -10.24 -5.08
C PRO A 4 -13.84 -8.95 -4.73
N LEU A 5 -13.91 -8.58 -3.44
CA LEU A 5 -14.67 -7.40 -3.00
C LEU A 5 -13.84 -6.11 -3.07
N TYR A 6 -12.52 -6.23 -2.88
CA TYR A 6 -11.60 -5.08 -2.87
C TYR A 6 -10.74 -5.01 -4.14
N SER A 7 -10.39 -6.15 -4.71
CA SER A 7 -9.66 -6.25 -5.97
C SER A 7 -10.24 -7.37 -6.82
N SER A 8 -9.96 -7.35 -8.12
CA SER A 8 -10.38 -8.41 -9.04
C SER A 8 -9.71 -9.77 -8.76
N GLU A 9 -8.60 -9.77 -8.01
CA GLU A 9 -7.87 -10.98 -7.66
C GLU A 9 -8.24 -11.46 -6.26
N TYR A 10 -8.44 -12.76 -6.11
CA TYR A 10 -8.71 -13.45 -4.85
C TYR A 10 -8.01 -14.81 -4.82
N THR A 11 -7.81 -15.37 -3.64
CA THR A 11 -6.92 -16.51 -3.44
C THR A 11 -7.16 -17.69 -4.38
N PRO A 12 -8.38 -18.24 -4.57
CA PRO A 12 -8.58 -19.36 -5.49
C PRO A 12 -8.21 -19.05 -6.94
N ALA A 13 -8.60 -17.86 -7.44
CA ALA A 13 -8.26 -17.46 -8.81
C ALA A 13 -6.77 -17.22 -9.00
N ALA A 14 -6.11 -16.59 -8.00
CA ALA A 14 -4.67 -16.40 -8.01
C ALA A 14 -3.93 -17.75 -7.99
N SER A 15 -4.35 -18.71 -7.15
CA SER A 15 -3.77 -20.05 -7.10
C SER A 15 -3.89 -20.78 -8.43
N ALA A 16 -5.06 -20.74 -9.07
CA ALA A 16 -5.29 -21.38 -10.36
C ALA A 16 -4.40 -20.78 -11.46
N VAL A 17 -4.39 -19.44 -11.59
CA VAL A 17 -3.55 -18.79 -12.62
C VAL A 17 -2.06 -19.00 -12.37
N LEU A 18 -1.63 -19.05 -11.11
CA LEU A 18 -0.24 -19.37 -10.77
C LEU A 18 0.11 -20.79 -11.24
N ALA A 19 -0.69 -21.79 -10.85
CA ALA A 19 -0.41 -23.19 -11.14
C ALA A 19 -0.49 -23.52 -12.64
N ASP A 20 -1.53 -23.03 -13.32
CA ASP A 20 -1.87 -23.49 -14.66
C ASP A 20 -1.22 -22.63 -15.78
N VAL A 21 -0.80 -21.40 -15.46
CA VAL A 21 -0.38 -20.43 -16.48
C VAL A 21 0.97 -19.80 -16.17
N LEU A 22 1.10 -19.09 -15.03
CA LEU A 22 2.24 -18.22 -14.81
C LEU A 22 3.52 -18.98 -14.41
N VAL A 23 3.42 -19.98 -13.53
CA VAL A 23 4.57 -20.81 -13.16
C VAL A 23 5.06 -21.63 -14.36
N PRO A 24 4.22 -22.32 -15.15
CA PRO A 24 4.67 -23.00 -16.38
C PRO A 24 5.37 -22.06 -17.39
N ALA A 25 4.87 -20.83 -17.56
CA ALA A 25 5.49 -19.86 -18.46
C ALA A 25 6.89 -19.45 -18.01
N LEU A 26 7.13 -19.33 -16.71
CA LEU A 26 8.46 -19.02 -16.15
C LEU A 26 9.38 -20.22 -16.16
N ALA A 27 8.89 -21.41 -15.81
CA ALA A 27 9.68 -22.64 -15.78
C ALA A 27 10.27 -23.00 -17.17
N GLY A 28 9.62 -22.58 -18.25
CA GLY A 28 10.10 -22.76 -19.61
C GLY A 28 11.29 -21.87 -20.02
N GLN A 29 11.70 -20.91 -19.18
CA GLN A 29 12.75 -19.93 -19.53
C GLN A 29 14.19 -20.36 -19.18
N GLY A 30 14.38 -21.50 -18.50
CA GLY A 30 15.71 -21.89 -18.01
C GLY A 30 16.13 -21.00 -16.82
N ASP A 31 17.35 -20.46 -16.89
CA ASP A 31 17.86 -19.56 -15.84
C ASP A 31 17.07 -18.24 -15.80
N LEU A 32 16.39 -17.98 -14.70
CA LEU A 32 15.42 -16.90 -14.57
C LEU A 32 15.99 -15.73 -13.76
N ASP A 33 16.42 -14.69 -14.48
CA ASP A 33 16.77 -13.39 -13.90
C ASP A 33 15.51 -12.69 -13.38
N PRO A 34 15.48 -12.24 -12.10
CA PRO A 34 14.35 -11.50 -11.54
C PRO A 34 13.88 -10.32 -12.39
N HIS A 35 14.80 -9.60 -13.04
CA HIS A 35 14.47 -8.45 -13.92
C HIS A 35 13.75 -8.85 -15.21
N ARG A 36 13.76 -10.13 -15.59
CA ARG A 36 13.05 -10.64 -16.76
C ARG A 36 11.64 -11.12 -16.47
N VAL A 37 11.29 -11.35 -15.19
CA VAL A 37 9.98 -11.90 -14.77
C VAL A 37 8.83 -11.08 -15.36
N ALA A 38 8.88 -9.75 -15.20
CA ALA A 38 7.83 -8.87 -15.70
C ALA A 38 7.68 -8.96 -17.24
N ALA A 39 8.79 -9.06 -17.97
CA ALA A 39 8.77 -9.19 -19.43
C ALA A 39 8.17 -10.53 -19.88
N VAL A 40 8.56 -11.65 -19.24
CA VAL A 40 8.03 -13.00 -19.52
C VAL A 40 6.54 -13.06 -19.24
N LEU A 41 6.08 -12.42 -18.17
CA LEU A 41 4.68 -12.44 -17.76
C LEU A 41 3.83 -11.34 -18.43
N SER A 42 4.41 -10.43 -19.20
CA SER A 42 3.70 -9.32 -19.85
C SER A 42 2.59 -9.72 -20.82
N PRO A 43 2.66 -10.85 -21.56
CA PRO A 43 1.58 -11.28 -22.45
C PRO A 43 0.28 -11.62 -21.68
N PHE A 44 0.38 -12.08 -20.44
CA PHE A 44 -0.78 -12.41 -19.62
C PHE A 44 -1.39 -11.14 -19.05
N LYS A 45 -2.67 -10.88 -19.34
CA LYS A 45 -3.35 -9.65 -18.90
C LYS A 45 -3.82 -9.76 -17.46
N GLY A 46 -3.74 -8.66 -16.71
CA GLY A 46 -4.15 -8.64 -15.29
C GLY A 46 -3.24 -9.45 -14.36
N HIS A 47 -3.85 -10.06 -13.33
CA HIS A 47 -3.19 -10.94 -12.36
C HIS A 47 -1.94 -10.33 -11.70
N ARG A 48 -2.03 -9.03 -11.33
CA ARG A 48 -0.87 -8.30 -10.81
C ARG A 48 -0.40 -8.83 -9.46
N GLN A 49 -1.33 -9.23 -8.58
CA GLN A 49 -0.96 -9.80 -7.28
C GLN A 49 -0.26 -11.15 -7.43
N ALA A 50 -0.77 -12.02 -8.31
CA ALA A 50 -0.12 -13.29 -8.61
C ALA A 50 1.27 -13.09 -9.24
N LYS A 51 1.42 -12.12 -10.16
CA LYS A 51 2.72 -11.76 -10.72
C LYS A 51 3.68 -11.19 -9.69
N ALA A 52 3.19 -10.35 -8.79
CA ALA A 52 3.98 -9.80 -7.68
C ALA A 52 4.49 -10.92 -6.75
N ALA A 53 3.67 -11.93 -6.46
CA ALA A 53 4.08 -13.07 -5.66
C ALA A 53 5.23 -13.85 -6.32
N LEU A 54 5.15 -14.10 -7.64
CA LEU A 54 6.21 -14.77 -8.39
C LEU A 54 7.49 -13.92 -8.47
N GLU A 55 7.37 -12.64 -8.78
CA GLU A 55 8.53 -11.73 -8.78
C GLU A 55 9.21 -11.73 -7.42
N THR A 56 8.44 -11.62 -6.34
CA THR A 56 8.98 -11.59 -4.97
C THR A 56 9.70 -12.89 -4.64
N ALA A 57 9.12 -14.04 -4.98
CA ALA A 57 9.73 -15.34 -4.70
C ALA A 57 11.06 -15.54 -5.46
N ILE A 58 11.10 -15.16 -6.74
CA ILE A 58 12.30 -15.28 -7.57
C ILE A 58 13.37 -14.27 -7.13
N LEU A 59 12.97 -13.04 -6.82
CA LEU A 59 13.86 -12.01 -6.31
C LEU A 59 14.44 -12.38 -4.95
N ASP A 60 13.63 -12.94 -4.05
CA ASP A 60 14.09 -13.46 -2.75
C ASP A 60 15.12 -14.57 -2.91
N ALA A 61 14.84 -15.54 -3.80
CA ALA A 61 15.75 -16.64 -4.07
C ALA A 61 17.11 -16.16 -4.63
N ASP A 62 17.10 -15.27 -5.63
CA ASP A 62 18.31 -14.68 -6.19
C ASP A 62 19.11 -13.89 -5.14
N LEU A 63 18.45 -13.06 -4.37
CA LEU A 63 19.09 -12.24 -3.35
C LEU A 63 19.68 -13.09 -2.22
N ARG A 64 19.03 -14.19 -1.84
CA ARG A 64 19.56 -15.16 -0.86
C ARG A 64 20.85 -15.81 -1.35
N THR A 65 20.91 -16.21 -2.63
CA THR A 65 22.15 -16.82 -3.19
C THR A 65 23.31 -15.87 -3.22
N ARG A 66 23.04 -14.56 -3.30
CA ARG A 66 24.06 -13.48 -3.30
C ARG A 66 24.33 -12.88 -1.93
N ASP A 67 23.65 -13.36 -0.88
CA ASP A 67 23.72 -12.80 0.47
C ASP A 67 23.40 -11.30 0.55
N VAL A 68 22.39 -10.84 -0.23
CA VAL A 68 21.99 -9.43 -0.35
C VAL A 68 20.59 -9.22 0.24
N PRO A 69 20.39 -8.28 1.18
CA PRO A 69 19.06 -7.90 1.64
C PRO A 69 18.24 -7.20 0.54
N LEU A 70 16.93 -7.46 0.48
CA LEU A 70 16.01 -6.76 -0.43
C LEU A 70 16.05 -5.25 -0.23
N SER A 71 16.13 -4.79 1.02
CA SER A 71 16.24 -3.37 1.35
C SER A 71 17.46 -2.72 0.67
N TYR A 72 18.62 -3.37 0.74
CA TYR A 72 19.83 -2.90 0.08
C TYR A 72 19.68 -2.92 -1.46
N HIS A 73 19.15 -4.01 -2.01
CA HIS A 73 18.92 -4.14 -3.45
C HIS A 73 17.98 -3.06 -4.00
N LEU A 74 16.94 -2.69 -3.27
CA LEU A 74 16.02 -1.63 -3.64
C LEU A 74 16.60 -0.22 -3.44
N GLY A 75 17.66 -0.05 -2.65
CA GLY A 75 18.28 1.24 -2.36
C GLY A 75 17.69 1.93 -1.13
N ALA A 76 17.34 1.16 -0.10
CA ALA A 76 16.89 1.67 1.19
C ALA A 76 17.95 2.57 1.85
N VAL A 77 17.49 3.60 2.55
CA VAL A 77 18.31 4.57 3.29
C VAL A 77 17.89 4.69 4.74
N LYS A 78 16.88 3.94 5.17
CA LYS A 78 16.36 3.92 6.53
C LYS A 78 16.45 2.51 7.10
N ASP A 79 16.71 2.42 8.38
CA ASP A 79 16.68 1.19 9.18
C ASP A 79 15.35 0.96 9.88
N ARG A 80 14.51 2.01 10.01
CA ARG A 80 13.16 1.99 10.59
C ARG A 80 12.22 2.82 9.72
N VAL A 81 10.95 2.41 9.64
CA VAL A 81 9.91 3.12 8.90
C VAL A 81 8.74 3.48 9.82
N ALA A 82 8.25 4.71 9.68
CA ALA A 82 7.09 5.19 10.42
C ALA A 82 5.82 4.47 9.98
N CYS A 83 4.98 4.09 10.93
CA CYS A 83 3.78 3.30 10.72
C CYS A 83 2.52 4.05 11.07
N GLY A 84 1.59 4.03 10.15
CA GLY A 84 0.21 4.46 10.34
C GLY A 84 -0.72 3.26 10.43
N VAL A 85 -1.96 3.57 10.75
CA VAL A 85 -3.04 2.58 10.85
C VAL A 85 -4.30 3.06 10.14
N SER A 86 -5.02 2.12 9.53
CA SER A 86 -6.31 2.38 8.90
C SER A 86 -7.44 1.92 9.82
N VAL A 87 -8.39 2.80 10.10
CA VAL A 87 -9.60 2.52 10.87
C VAL A 87 -10.76 2.37 9.90
N GLY A 88 -11.42 1.23 9.94
CA GLY A 88 -12.60 0.95 9.11
C GLY A 88 -13.82 1.76 9.51
N ILE A 89 -14.90 1.66 8.72
CA ILE A 89 -16.22 2.16 9.09
C ILE A 89 -16.67 1.45 10.38
N THR A 90 -17.05 2.22 11.39
CA THR A 90 -17.53 1.69 12.67
C THR A 90 -19.04 1.91 12.81
N PRO A 91 -19.74 1.15 13.67
CA PRO A 91 -21.19 1.30 13.84
C PRO A 91 -21.60 2.66 14.42
N THR A 92 -20.72 3.32 15.19
CA THR A 92 -20.99 4.58 15.87
C THR A 92 -19.75 5.46 15.99
N ILE A 93 -19.94 6.76 16.15
CA ILE A 93 -18.85 7.71 16.44
C ILE A 93 -18.09 7.36 17.73
N PRO A 94 -18.73 7.02 18.87
CA PRO A 94 -17.98 6.57 20.05
C PRO A 94 -17.07 5.38 19.77
N ALA A 95 -17.53 4.35 19.06
CA ALA A 95 -16.69 3.21 18.70
C ALA A 95 -15.50 3.60 17.80
N LEU A 96 -15.67 4.61 16.92
CA LEU A 96 -14.58 5.17 16.15
C LEU A 96 -13.55 5.86 17.05
N LEU A 97 -14.00 6.69 17.97
CA LEU A 97 -13.11 7.42 18.88
C LEU A 97 -12.33 6.46 19.79
N ASP A 98 -12.99 5.43 20.33
CA ASP A 98 -12.34 4.39 21.14
C ASP A 98 -11.26 3.64 20.33
N ALA A 99 -11.55 3.28 19.07
CA ALA A 99 -10.58 2.63 18.18
C ALA A 99 -9.37 3.54 17.89
N VAL A 100 -9.61 4.81 17.61
CA VAL A 100 -8.53 5.79 17.35
C VAL A 100 -7.68 5.98 18.61
N GLU A 101 -8.30 6.11 19.79
CA GLU A 101 -7.58 6.24 21.07
C GLU A 101 -6.69 5.03 21.34
N GLY A 102 -7.20 3.81 21.09
CA GLY A 102 -6.42 2.58 21.21
C GLY A 102 -5.20 2.58 20.30
N TYR A 103 -5.36 2.90 19.03
CA TYR A 103 -4.22 2.93 18.08
C TYR A 103 -3.20 4.03 18.39
N LEU A 104 -3.63 5.18 18.88
CA LEU A 104 -2.71 6.22 19.35
C LEU A 104 -1.94 5.75 20.61
N ALA A 105 -2.61 5.04 21.51
CA ALA A 105 -1.97 4.44 22.70
C ALA A 105 -0.98 3.32 22.32
N ASP A 106 -1.26 2.54 21.25
CA ASP A 106 -0.34 1.57 20.69
C ASP A 106 0.88 2.22 20.01
N GLY A 107 0.86 3.55 19.80
CA GLY A 107 1.97 4.32 19.26
C GLY A 107 1.94 4.56 17.76
N TYR A 108 0.87 4.26 17.04
CA TYR A 108 0.76 4.59 15.61
C TYR A 108 0.83 6.11 15.40
N VAL A 109 1.69 6.55 14.48
CA VAL A 109 1.98 7.98 14.27
C VAL A 109 1.04 8.65 13.27
N ARG A 110 0.20 7.91 12.59
CA ARG A 110 -0.78 8.40 11.63
C ARG A 110 -2.07 7.57 11.71
N ILE A 111 -3.21 8.25 11.73
CA ILE A 111 -4.55 7.66 11.65
C ILE A 111 -5.14 7.90 10.25
N LYS A 112 -5.66 6.83 9.63
CA LYS A 112 -6.42 6.88 8.39
C LYS A 112 -7.84 6.41 8.64
N LEU A 113 -8.84 7.24 8.35
CA LEU A 113 -10.25 6.88 8.47
C LEU A 113 -10.80 6.45 7.12
N LYS A 114 -11.53 5.34 7.08
CA LYS A 114 -12.36 5.01 5.92
C LYS A 114 -13.58 5.90 5.91
N ILE A 115 -13.89 6.46 4.73
CA ILE A 115 -15.05 7.33 4.53
C ILE A 115 -15.89 6.86 3.34
N GLU A 116 -17.20 7.08 3.44
CA GLU A 116 -18.17 6.87 2.37
C GLU A 116 -19.35 7.83 2.55
N HIS A 117 -20.30 7.85 1.59
CA HIS A 117 -21.49 8.68 1.71
C HIS A 117 -22.23 8.45 3.04
N GLY A 118 -22.43 9.52 3.81
CA GLY A 118 -23.09 9.47 5.12
C GLY A 118 -22.16 9.09 6.29
N TRP A 119 -20.90 8.73 6.02
CA TRP A 119 -19.87 8.47 7.01
C TRP A 119 -18.57 9.15 6.59
N ASP A 120 -18.56 10.47 6.58
CA ASP A 120 -17.44 11.28 6.12
C ASP A 120 -17.19 12.52 7.02
N LEU A 121 -17.91 13.61 6.83
CA LEU A 121 -17.64 14.88 7.54
C LEU A 121 -17.79 14.77 9.05
N GLU A 122 -18.81 14.07 9.54
CA GLU A 122 -19.10 13.96 10.97
C GLU A 122 -18.07 13.09 11.72
N PRO A 123 -17.73 11.87 11.24
CA PRO A 123 -16.64 11.08 11.83
C PRO A 123 -15.29 11.82 11.84
N VAL A 124 -14.94 12.48 10.73
CA VAL A 124 -13.69 13.24 10.64
C VAL A 124 -13.66 14.41 11.62
N ARG A 125 -14.77 15.16 11.73
CA ARG A 125 -14.92 16.24 12.71
C ARG A 125 -14.74 15.71 14.15
N ALA A 126 -15.44 14.63 14.50
CA ALA A 126 -15.39 14.05 15.84
C ALA A 126 -13.97 13.64 16.23
N VAL A 127 -13.23 13.02 15.32
CA VAL A 127 -11.82 12.64 15.54
C VAL A 127 -10.95 13.88 15.69
N ARG A 128 -11.10 14.90 14.84
CA ARG A 128 -10.33 16.14 14.92
C ARG A 128 -10.61 16.91 16.22
N GLU A 129 -11.86 17.00 16.63
CA GLU A 129 -12.25 17.66 17.89
C GLU A 129 -11.71 16.92 19.11
N ARG A 130 -11.69 15.58 19.11
CA ARG A 130 -11.27 14.76 20.25
C ARG A 130 -9.74 14.69 20.40
N PHE A 131 -8.99 14.61 19.29
CA PHE A 131 -7.57 14.29 19.31
C PHE A 131 -6.66 15.43 18.80
N GLY A 132 -7.24 16.56 18.36
CA GLY A 132 -6.46 17.74 17.96
C GLY A 132 -5.59 17.47 16.72
N ASP A 133 -4.34 17.91 16.76
CA ASP A 133 -3.41 17.96 15.62
C ASP A 133 -2.71 16.63 15.30
N ILE A 134 -3.38 15.51 15.49
CA ILE A 134 -2.83 14.22 15.05
C ILE A 134 -2.69 14.20 13.52
N LEU A 135 -1.73 13.45 13.01
CA LEU A 135 -1.59 13.21 11.57
C LEU A 135 -2.76 12.37 11.09
N LEU A 136 -3.76 13.03 10.50
CA LEU A 136 -5.03 12.45 10.09
C LEU A 136 -5.17 12.48 8.57
N GLN A 137 -5.58 11.36 8.00
CA GLN A 137 -5.94 11.23 6.58
C GLN A 137 -7.25 10.44 6.43
N VAL A 138 -7.86 10.54 5.27
CA VAL A 138 -9.06 9.79 4.93
C VAL A 138 -8.88 8.99 3.65
N ASP A 139 -9.59 7.88 3.54
CA ASP A 139 -9.57 7.00 2.39
C ASP A 139 -10.99 6.63 1.98
N ALA A 140 -11.36 6.98 0.78
CA ALA A 140 -12.70 6.80 0.24
C ALA A 140 -12.86 5.51 -0.57
N ASN A 141 -11.78 4.81 -0.92
CA ASN A 141 -11.80 3.62 -1.78
C ASN A 141 -12.77 3.75 -2.98
N ALA A 142 -12.72 4.89 -3.67
CA ALA A 142 -13.53 5.22 -4.84
C ALA A 142 -15.05 5.32 -4.58
N ALA A 143 -15.48 5.64 -3.35
CA ALA A 143 -16.90 5.69 -2.99
C ALA A 143 -17.67 6.88 -3.58
N TYR A 144 -16.99 7.90 -4.13
CA TYR A 144 -17.61 9.12 -4.62
C TYR A 144 -17.56 9.25 -6.14
N GLY A 145 -18.39 10.15 -6.66
CA GLY A 145 -18.41 10.52 -8.08
C GLY A 145 -18.10 11.99 -8.30
N ARG A 146 -18.01 12.41 -9.56
CA ARG A 146 -17.75 13.84 -9.91
C ARG A 146 -18.81 14.80 -9.37
N ALA A 147 -20.05 14.33 -9.15
CA ALA A 147 -21.11 15.14 -8.56
C ALA A 147 -20.85 15.51 -7.10
N ASP A 148 -19.97 14.77 -6.42
CA ASP A 148 -19.65 14.96 -5.00
C ASP A 148 -18.47 15.92 -4.76
N ILE A 149 -17.88 16.51 -5.79
CA ILE A 149 -16.70 17.40 -5.69
C ILE A 149 -16.94 18.52 -4.66
N GLU A 150 -18.10 19.19 -4.70
CA GLU A 150 -18.44 20.26 -3.75
C GLU A 150 -18.69 19.73 -2.32
N HIS A 151 -19.13 18.49 -2.19
CA HIS A 151 -19.24 17.84 -0.89
C HIS A 151 -17.87 17.51 -0.31
N LEU A 152 -16.99 16.89 -1.10
CA LEU A 152 -15.62 16.55 -0.72
C LEU A 152 -14.77 17.78 -0.37
N ALA A 153 -15.03 18.93 -1.01
CA ALA A 153 -14.34 20.20 -0.68
C ALA A 153 -14.56 20.65 0.77
N LYS A 154 -15.62 20.18 1.44
CA LYS A 154 -15.85 20.49 2.86
C LYS A 154 -14.84 19.81 3.79
N LEU A 155 -14.14 18.78 3.31
CA LEU A 155 -13.08 18.09 4.05
C LEU A 155 -11.86 19.01 4.31
N ASP A 156 -11.66 20.07 3.49
CA ASP A 156 -10.59 21.04 3.71
C ASP A 156 -10.65 21.72 5.10
N ALA A 157 -11.82 21.73 5.74
CA ALA A 157 -11.99 22.32 7.08
C ALA A 157 -11.29 21.51 8.19
N PHE A 158 -10.81 20.30 7.91
CA PHE A 158 -10.28 19.37 8.93
C PHE A 158 -8.76 19.21 8.91
N ASP A 159 -8.03 19.99 8.11
CA ASP A 159 -6.57 19.92 7.99
C ASP A 159 -6.04 18.49 7.81
N LEU A 160 -6.58 17.79 6.82
CA LEU A 160 -6.20 16.43 6.48
C LEU A 160 -4.86 16.41 5.74
N SER A 161 -3.99 15.47 6.09
CA SER A 161 -2.72 15.29 5.38
C SER A 161 -2.92 14.83 3.94
N LEU A 162 -3.99 14.10 3.65
CA LEU A 162 -4.41 13.70 2.31
C LEU A 162 -5.85 13.14 2.30
N LEU A 163 -6.44 13.16 1.10
CA LEU A 163 -7.67 12.44 0.72
C LEU A 163 -7.28 11.34 -0.28
N GLU A 164 -7.38 10.07 0.14
CA GLU A 164 -7.01 8.91 -0.66
C GLU A 164 -8.18 8.43 -1.51
N GLN A 165 -7.91 8.21 -2.80
CA GLN A 165 -8.78 7.63 -3.82
C GLN A 165 -10.26 8.02 -3.69
N PRO A 166 -10.61 9.30 -3.84
CA PRO A 166 -11.99 9.74 -3.71
C PRO A 166 -12.92 9.23 -4.82
N LEU A 167 -12.45 9.17 -6.06
CA LEU A 167 -13.26 8.83 -7.23
C LEU A 167 -12.87 7.45 -7.81
N ALA A 168 -13.63 6.99 -8.80
CA ALA A 168 -13.36 5.74 -9.51
C ALA A 168 -11.91 5.64 -10.00
N ALA A 169 -11.36 4.42 -9.98
CA ALA A 169 -9.93 4.18 -10.27
C ALA A 169 -9.50 4.63 -11.67
N ASP A 170 -10.39 4.59 -12.64
CA ASP A 170 -10.17 5.00 -14.03
C ASP A 170 -10.49 6.49 -14.31
N ASP A 171 -10.96 7.25 -13.30
CA ASP A 171 -11.35 8.66 -13.47
C ASP A 171 -10.24 9.65 -13.09
N LEU A 172 -9.07 9.56 -13.76
CA LEU A 172 -7.98 10.53 -13.53
C LEU A 172 -8.39 11.98 -13.87
N VAL A 173 -9.26 12.17 -14.84
CA VAL A 173 -9.76 13.51 -15.23
C VAL A 173 -10.64 14.11 -14.12
N GLY A 174 -11.48 13.29 -13.50
CA GLY A 174 -12.27 13.69 -12.32
C GLY A 174 -11.39 14.02 -11.14
N HIS A 175 -10.37 13.20 -10.84
CA HIS A 175 -9.40 13.51 -9.79
C HIS A 175 -8.65 14.83 -10.05
N ALA A 176 -8.25 15.08 -11.30
CA ALA A 176 -7.63 16.37 -11.66
C ALA A 176 -8.59 17.56 -11.49
N ALA A 177 -9.88 17.38 -11.75
CA ALA A 177 -10.89 18.41 -11.50
C ALA A 177 -11.07 18.68 -10.00
N LEU A 178 -11.16 17.63 -9.19
CA LEU A 178 -11.23 17.71 -7.73
C LEU A 178 -9.96 18.36 -7.14
N ALA A 179 -8.77 17.98 -7.61
CA ALA A 179 -7.49 18.54 -7.14
C ALA A 179 -7.37 20.06 -7.34
N ARG A 180 -8.05 20.62 -8.35
CA ARG A 180 -8.12 22.07 -8.55
C ARG A 180 -9.11 22.75 -7.61
N ARG A 181 -10.03 22.00 -7.03
CA ARG A 181 -11.12 22.52 -6.21
C ARG A 181 -10.84 22.49 -4.73
N ILE A 182 -9.97 21.58 -4.27
CA ILE A 182 -9.65 21.36 -2.85
C ILE A 182 -8.20 21.69 -2.52
N GLY A 183 -7.95 22.12 -1.29
CA GLY A 183 -6.62 22.35 -0.73
C GLY A 183 -5.96 21.08 -0.25
N THR A 184 -6.74 20.14 0.31
CA THR A 184 -6.28 18.85 0.78
C THR A 184 -5.61 18.05 -0.34
N PRO A 185 -4.36 17.55 -0.17
CA PRO A 185 -3.68 16.77 -1.19
C PRO A 185 -4.45 15.49 -1.54
N ILE A 186 -4.69 15.25 -2.84
CA ILE A 186 -5.22 13.96 -3.31
C ILE A 186 -4.08 12.96 -3.36
N CYS A 187 -4.33 11.77 -2.79
CA CYS A 187 -3.50 10.59 -2.91
C CYS A 187 -4.20 9.56 -3.80
N LEU A 188 -3.51 9.01 -4.79
CA LEU A 188 -4.04 7.93 -5.62
C LEU A 188 -3.49 6.57 -5.18
N ASP A 189 -4.39 5.60 -5.09
CA ASP A 189 -4.15 4.19 -4.74
C ASP A 189 -4.60 3.28 -5.89
N GLU A 190 -5.90 3.01 -6.02
CA GLU A 190 -6.47 2.10 -7.02
C GLU A 190 -6.20 2.54 -8.46
N SER A 191 -6.03 3.84 -8.69
CA SER A 191 -5.69 4.40 -10.01
C SER A 191 -4.26 4.10 -10.45
N ILE A 192 -3.34 3.77 -9.53
CA ILE A 192 -1.92 3.56 -9.83
C ILE A 192 -1.63 2.07 -9.98
N LEU A 193 -1.53 1.65 -11.22
CA LEU A 193 -1.27 0.25 -11.58
C LEU A 193 0.11 0.04 -12.22
N SER A 194 0.84 1.11 -12.56
CA SER A 194 2.19 1.10 -13.12
C SER A 194 2.82 2.49 -13.06
N ALA A 195 4.10 2.59 -13.41
CA ALA A 195 4.81 3.86 -13.53
C ALA A 195 4.18 4.77 -14.61
N GLU A 196 3.65 4.18 -15.70
CA GLU A 196 2.94 4.91 -16.74
C GLU A 196 1.65 5.56 -16.21
N HIS A 197 0.89 4.86 -15.36
CA HIS A 197 -0.30 5.44 -14.72
C HIS A 197 0.09 6.56 -13.74
N ALA A 198 1.17 6.39 -12.98
CA ALA A 198 1.68 7.44 -12.11
C ALA A 198 2.11 8.69 -12.91
N ALA A 199 2.81 8.50 -14.04
CA ALA A 199 3.20 9.59 -14.93
C ALA A 199 1.98 10.37 -15.45
N GLN A 200 0.95 9.66 -15.95
CA GLN A 200 -0.28 10.27 -16.44
C GLN A 200 -1.03 11.03 -15.33
N ALA A 201 -1.11 10.46 -14.12
CA ALA A 201 -1.75 11.11 -12.98
C ALA A 201 -1.03 12.40 -12.58
N ILE A 202 0.29 12.39 -12.58
CA ILE A 202 1.13 13.57 -12.27
C ILE A 202 0.97 14.63 -13.37
N GLU A 203 1.05 14.24 -14.64
CA GLU A 203 0.91 15.16 -15.78
C GLU A 203 -0.46 15.85 -15.79
N LEU A 204 -1.52 15.13 -15.48
CA LEU A 204 -2.88 15.69 -15.36
C LEU A 204 -3.08 16.56 -14.11
N GLY A 205 -2.17 16.50 -13.14
CA GLY A 205 -2.36 17.12 -11.82
C GLY A 205 -3.47 16.44 -11.02
N ALA A 206 -3.68 15.13 -11.22
CA ALA A 206 -4.73 14.35 -10.58
C ALA A 206 -4.40 13.99 -9.12
N CYS A 207 -3.12 14.04 -8.74
CA CYS A 207 -2.67 13.77 -7.38
C CYS A 207 -1.44 14.59 -7.00
N ARG A 208 -1.20 14.70 -5.70
CA ARG A 208 0.04 15.22 -5.11
C ARG A 208 0.79 14.17 -4.29
N ILE A 209 0.20 13.00 -4.09
CA ILE A 209 0.74 11.89 -3.30
C ILE A 209 0.36 10.59 -4.01
N VAL A 210 1.22 9.58 -3.93
CA VAL A 210 0.93 8.25 -4.45
C VAL A 210 1.08 7.20 -3.37
N ASN A 211 0.06 6.34 -3.24
CA ASN A 211 0.11 5.13 -2.45
C ASN A 211 0.60 3.97 -3.32
N ILE A 212 1.76 3.40 -2.98
CA ILE A 212 2.34 2.27 -3.70
C ILE A 212 2.01 0.98 -2.96
N LYS A 213 1.32 0.06 -3.65
CA LYS A 213 1.03 -1.30 -3.17
C LYS A 213 1.67 -2.31 -4.12
N PRO A 214 2.76 -3.00 -3.72
CA PRO A 214 3.47 -3.93 -4.63
C PRO A 214 2.59 -4.98 -5.27
N GLY A 215 1.64 -5.56 -4.50
CA GLY A 215 0.68 -6.50 -5.06
C GLY A 215 -0.21 -5.90 -6.15
N ARG A 216 -0.61 -4.65 -6.04
CA ARG A 216 -1.45 -3.94 -7.03
C ARG A 216 -0.70 -3.63 -8.32
N VAL A 217 0.56 -3.20 -8.19
CA VAL A 217 1.34 -2.75 -9.36
C VAL A 217 2.09 -3.88 -10.06
N GLY A 218 2.15 -5.07 -9.45
CA GLY A 218 2.73 -6.27 -10.07
C GLY A 218 4.14 -6.63 -9.61
N GLY A 219 4.63 -6.02 -8.51
CA GLY A 219 5.87 -6.40 -7.86
C GLY A 219 6.68 -5.23 -7.30
N TYR A 220 7.82 -5.54 -6.70
CA TYR A 220 8.72 -4.59 -6.05
C TYR A 220 9.57 -3.80 -7.04
N LEU A 221 9.92 -4.40 -8.18
CA LEU A 221 10.67 -3.70 -9.23
C LEU A 221 9.81 -2.61 -9.89
N GLU A 222 8.55 -2.89 -10.15
CA GLU A 222 7.60 -1.87 -10.63
C GLU A 222 7.31 -0.81 -9.57
N SER A 223 7.17 -1.22 -8.30
CA SER A 223 7.02 -0.29 -7.18
C SER A 223 8.20 0.69 -7.08
N ARG A 224 9.42 0.21 -7.31
CA ARG A 224 10.61 1.06 -7.36
C ARG A 224 10.58 2.02 -8.54
N ARG A 225 10.15 1.58 -9.74
CA ARG A 225 9.99 2.46 -10.91
C ARG A 225 9.02 3.61 -10.61
N ILE A 226 7.87 3.30 -9.98
CA ILE A 226 6.89 4.31 -9.54
C ILE A 226 7.53 5.27 -8.53
N HIS A 227 8.23 4.75 -7.52
CA HIS A 227 8.94 5.56 -6.53
C HIS A 227 9.95 6.51 -7.19
N ASP A 228 10.80 6.01 -8.10
CA ASP A 228 11.85 6.80 -8.76
C ASP A 228 11.23 7.90 -9.63
N LEU A 229 10.14 7.61 -10.35
CA LEU A 229 9.34 8.57 -11.10
C LEU A 229 8.76 9.66 -10.19
N CYS A 230 8.04 9.26 -9.15
CA CYS A 230 7.42 10.19 -8.20
C CYS A 230 8.47 11.09 -7.55
N ARG A 231 9.61 10.52 -7.14
CA ARG A 231 10.73 11.27 -6.57
C ARG A 231 11.31 12.30 -7.54
N ALA A 232 11.47 11.94 -8.81
CA ALA A 232 11.94 12.87 -9.85
C ALA A 232 10.99 14.05 -10.06
N HIS A 233 9.68 13.86 -9.81
CA HIS A 233 8.66 14.91 -9.91
C HIS A 233 8.35 15.60 -8.55
N GLY A 234 9.07 15.27 -7.47
CA GLY A 234 8.82 15.84 -6.14
C GLY A 234 7.49 15.39 -5.52
N VAL A 235 6.93 14.27 -5.96
CA VAL A 235 5.69 13.68 -5.44
C VAL A 235 6.04 12.69 -4.33
N PRO A 236 5.67 12.96 -3.07
CA PRO A 236 5.88 12.02 -1.97
C PRO A 236 5.07 10.74 -2.14
N VAL A 237 5.61 9.65 -1.64
CA VAL A 237 4.94 8.35 -1.67
C VAL A 237 4.90 7.70 -0.30
N TRP A 238 4.01 6.73 -0.14
CA TRP A 238 3.93 5.85 1.02
C TRP A 238 3.53 4.42 0.61
N CYS A 239 3.83 3.45 1.47
CA CYS A 239 3.55 2.04 1.22
C CYS A 239 2.22 1.66 1.84
N GLY A 240 1.23 1.34 1.01
CA GLY A 240 -0.06 0.82 1.44
C GLY A 240 0.00 -0.65 1.83
N GLY A 241 -0.94 -1.10 2.67
CA GLY A 241 -1.09 -2.48 3.10
C GLY A 241 -2.20 -3.22 2.38
N MET A 242 -2.04 -4.55 2.29
CA MET A 242 -3.00 -5.50 1.73
C MET A 242 -3.27 -6.68 2.68
N LEU A 243 -3.20 -6.48 4.00
CA LEU A 243 -3.32 -7.49 5.05
C LEU A 243 -2.24 -8.59 4.93
N GLU A 244 -1.01 -8.19 4.66
CA GLU A 244 0.12 -9.09 4.48
C GLU A 244 0.43 -9.88 5.74
N THR A 245 0.84 -11.13 5.56
CA THR A 245 1.62 -11.88 6.55
C THR A 245 3.02 -11.27 6.70
N GLY A 246 3.81 -11.76 7.64
CA GLY A 246 5.18 -11.30 7.82
C GLY A 246 6.06 -11.37 6.57
N ILE A 247 5.77 -12.29 5.63
CA ILE A 247 6.47 -12.37 4.34
C ILE A 247 6.31 -11.08 3.53
N GLY A 248 5.06 -10.69 3.26
CA GLY A 248 4.79 -9.47 2.49
C GLY A 248 5.13 -8.21 3.28
N ARG A 249 4.97 -8.24 4.62
CA ARG A 249 5.32 -7.13 5.50
C ARG A 249 6.83 -6.85 5.47
N ALA A 250 7.68 -7.88 5.54
CA ALA A 250 9.13 -7.75 5.43
C ALA A 250 9.53 -7.03 4.13
N ALA A 251 8.98 -7.46 3.02
CA ALA A 251 9.27 -6.89 1.71
C ALA A 251 8.71 -5.45 1.57
N ASN A 252 7.52 -5.16 2.14
CA ASN A 252 6.96 -3.80 2.18
C ASN A 252 7.80 -2.85 3.04
N LEU A 253 8.35 -3.31 4.16
CA LEU A 253 9.28 -2.53 4.98
C LEU A 253 10.58 -2.21 4.22
N ALA A 254 11.11 -3.17 3.47
CA ALA A 254 12.27 -2.94 2.61
C ALA A 254 12.00 -1.85 1.56
N LEU A 255 10.82 -1.87 0.93
CA LEU A 255 10.39 -0.84 -0.02
C LEU A 255 10.18 0.52 0.66
N ALA A 256 9.46 0.56 1.79
CA ALA A 256 9.15 1.79 2.53
C ALA A 256 10.40 2.50 3.10
N ALA A 257 11.53 1.80 3.13
CA ALA A 257 12.81 2.37 3.53
C ALA A 257 13.52 3.19 2.45
N LEU A 258 12.99 3.26 1.22
CA LEU A 258 13.53 4.10 0.15
C LEU A 258 13.33 5.60 0.46
N PRO A 259 14.19 6.50 -0.08
CA PRO A 259 14.19 7.91 0.32
C PRO A 259 12.89 8.67 0.03
N GLY A 260 12.15 8.31 -1.04
CA GLY A 260 10.90 8.97 -1.43
C GLY A 260 9.66 8.58 -0.60
N PHE A 261 9.75 7.51 0.19
CA PHE A 261 8.69 7.11 1.12
C PHE A 261 8.73 7.99 2.37
N THR A 262 8.19 9.18 2.27
CA THR A 262 8.29 10.22 3.32
C THR A 262 7.09 10.27 4.25
N LEU A 263 6.01 9.57 3.91
CA LEU A 263 4.80 9.50 4.71
C LEU A 263 4.68 8.14 5.41
N PRO A 264 4.09 8.08 6.64
CA PRO A 264 3.88 6.82 7.34
C PRO A 264 3.01 5.84 6.53
N GLY A 265 3.47 4.59 6.39
CA GLY A 265 2.78 3.55 5.63
C GLY A 265 1.73 2.79 6.42
N ASP A 266 0.95 1.94 5.72
CA ASP A 266 0.05 0.95 6.35
C ASP A 266 0.80 -0.36 6.65
N THR A 267 2.01 -0.26 7.17
CA THR A 267 2.84 -1.38 7.61
C THR A 267 2.59 -1.71 9.08
N SER A 268 1.35 -2.05 9.42
CA SER A 268 0.92 -2.30 10.81
C SER A 268 1.58 -3.54 11.43
N ALA A 269 1.60 -3.63 12.77
CA ALA A 269 2.09 -4.78 13.51
C ALA A 269 1.39 -6.09 13.11
N SER A 270 2.10 -7.23 13.21
CA SER A 270 1.56 -8.55 12.84
C SER A 270 0.30 -8.90 13.62
N GLU A 271 0.28 -8.63 14.92
CA GLU A 271 -0.82 -8.91 15.84
C GLU A 271 -2.15 -8.25 15.48
N ARG A 272 -2.09 -7.19 14.66
CA ARG A 272 -3.30 -6.55 14.16
C ARG A 272 -4.15 -7.48 13.30
N TYR A 273 -3.53 -8.39 12.57
CA TYR A 273 -4.21 -9.25 11.60
C TYR A 273 -4.12 -10.73 11.94
N TYR A 274 -3.05 -11.14 12.63
CA TYR A 274 -2.73 -12.55 12.86
C TYR A 274 -2.37 -12.78 14.31
N ALA A 275 -3.10 -13.67 14.97
CA ALA A 275 -2.74 -14.15 16.30
C ALA A 275 -1.40 -14.94 16.25
N THR A 276 -1.17 -15.65 15.15
CA THR A 276 0.10 -16.31 14.81
C THR A 276 0.42 -15.93 13.37
N ASP A 277 1.57 -15.30 13.14
CA ASP A 277 2.06 -14.96 11.79
C ASP A 277 2.93 -16.08 11.26
N LEU A 278 3.11 -16.15 9.95
CA LEU A 278 3.96 -17.15 9.26
C LEU A 278 5.46 -16.92 9.52
N THR A 279 5.86 -15.79 10.04
CA THR A 279 7.25 -15.43 10.38
C THR A 279 7.30 -14.95 11.83
N PRO A 280 8.50 -14.74 12.42
CA PRO A 280 8.59 -13.99 13.65
C PRO A 280 7.78 -12.68 13.53
N PRO A 281 6.96 -12.32 14.54
CA PRO A 281 6.03 -11.21 14.43
C PRO A 281 6.74 -9.87 14.34
N PHE A 282 6.29 -9.03 13.44
CA PHE A 282 6.69 -7.63 13.36
C PHE A 282 5.95 -6.83 14.44
N ARG A 283 6.70 -6.09 15.25
CA ARG A 283 6.19 -5.28 16.36
C ARG A 283 6.40 -3.80 16.08
N LEU A 284 5.44 -3.00 16.53
CA LEU A 284 5.57 -1.55 16.52
C LEU A 284 6.42 -1.11 17.72
N GLU A 285 7.44 -0.31 17.48
CA GLU A 285 8.31 0.27 18.51
C GLU A 285 8.45 1.77 18.26
N ASP A 286 7.96 2.59 19.18
CA ASP A 286 7.97 4.06 19.07
C ASP A 286 7.41 4.56 17.72
N GLY A 287 6.29 4.00 17.28
CA GLY A 287 5.65 4.38 16.02
C GLY A 287 6.34 3.89 14.74
N HIS A 288 7.35 3.03 14.86
CA HIS A 288 8.16 2.56 13.74
C HIS A 288 8.27 1.03 13.74
N MET A 289 8.59 0.50 12.58
CA MET A 289 9.01 -0.89 12.41
C MET A 289 10.42 -0.96 11.87
N THR A 290 11.18 -1.93 12.37
CA THR A 290 12.55 -2.21 11.92
C THR A 290 12.53 -2.86 10.54
N VAL A 291 13.39 -2.37 9.65
CA VAL A 291 13.59 -2.90 8.31
C VAL A 291 14.43 -4.19 8.39
N PRO A 292 13.99 -5.31 7.80
CA PRO A 292 14.78 -6.54 7.80
C PRO A 292 16.11 -6.36 7.06
N THR A 293 17.18 -6.92 7.63
CA THR A 293 18.56 -6.82 7.12
C THR A 293 19.15 -8.16 6.68
N GLY A 294 18.42 -9.27 6.84
CA GLY A 294 18.84 -10.58 6.35
C GLY A 294 18.74 -10.69 4.83
N PRO A 295 19.41 -11.71 4.22
CA PRO A 295 19.37 -11.96 2.79
C PRO A 295 17.95 -12.16 2.25
N GLY A 296 17.70 -11.78 1.00
CA GLY A 296 16.38 -11.81 0.42
C GLY A 296 15.44 -10.81 1.11
N ILE A 297 14.19 -11.21 1.37
CA ILE A 297 13.22 -10.40 2.13
C ILE A 297 13.57 -10.27 3.62
N GLY A 298 14.63 -10.96 4.08
CA GLY A 298 15.16 -10.87 5.44
C GLY A 298 14.43 -11.68 6.50
N VAL A 299 13.42 -12.46 6.13
CA VAL A 299 12.68 -13.40 7.00
C VAL A 299 12.45 -14.72 6.27
N ALA A 300 12.19 -15.78 7.03
CA ALA A 300 11.76 -17.07 6.49
C ALA A 300 10.42 -17.45 7.15
N PRO A 301 9.51 -18.07 6.40
CA PRO A 301 8.30 -18.62 7.01
C PRO A 301 8.64 -19.81 7.91
N ASP A 302 7.86 -20.00 8.95
CA ASP A 302 7.89 -21.17 9.79
C ASP A 302 7.35 -22.38 8.98
N PRO A 303 8.15 -23.42 8.72
CA PRO A 303 7.70 -24.57 7.93
C PRO A 303 6.48 -25.27 8.54
N ASP A 304 6.36 -25.29 9.86
CA ASP A 304 5.26 -25.98 10.56
C ASP A 304 3.91 -25.24 10.41
N LEU A 305 3.94 -23.99 9.96
CA LEU A 305 2.75 -23.17 9.69
C LEU A 305 2.34 -23.12 8.20
N LEU A 306 3.08 -23.81 7.32
CA LEU A 306 2.81 -23.84 5.88
C LEU A 306 1.96 -25.05 5.45
N GLU A 307 1.62 -25.97 6.37
CA GLU A 307 0.74 -27.13 6.12
C GLU A 307 -0.76 -26.74 6.22
#